data_a2b32d86460a3090624879482140bd06
#
_entry.id   a2b32d86460a3090624879482140bd06
#
_cell.length_a   1.000
_cell.length_b   1.000
_cell.length_c   1.000
_cell.angle_alpha   90.00
_cell.angle_beta   90.00
_cell.angle_gamma   90.00
#
_symmetry.space_group_name_H-M   'P 1'
#
loop_
_entity.id
_entity.type
_entity.pdbx_description
1 polymer ?
#
loop_
_entity_poly.entity_id
_entity_poly.type
_entity_poly.pdbx_seq_one_letter_code
_entity_poly.pdbx_strand_id
1 'polypeptide(L)'
;MSPTSSPINSQTPFPIDLGLKGSHALVTGGCGLIGKVVAHALLAAECCVSIVDITDDCPFDQQDANICYVRADITDAEQMDYAFAEAEQRFGPVEICVALASLDLSVLQQSESLADMDPKTWQRVFDVNVNGTFMTCQRWLRSIRTAASDPQKASRLRNVTMIIVGSESGRFGVRTMAAYAAGKSAVQQGLLHTLAEDAPRLYSAARVNAVAPGPVATERFEEERRRYGDEFYYRECQATVPPAKPVPPEDVARTILFLASQRFSGSVHGQLIPIDAGKTGNLVWTKEELAERPRTSDRS
;
A
#
# COMPACT_ATOMS: atom_id res chain seq x y z
N MET A 1 -8.87 -34.87 -29.85
CA MET A 1 -7.57 -35.04 -29.16
C MET A 1 -7.71 -34.43 -27.77
N SER A 2 -7.79 -35.25 -26.74
CA SER A 2 -7.91 -34.80 -25.35
C SER A 2 -6.55 -34.23 -24.89
N PRO A 3 -6.50 -33.10 -24.18
CA PRO A 3 -5.24 -32.62 -23.63
C PRO A 3 -4.79 -33.56 -22.51
N THR A 4 -3.68 -34.23 -22.70
CA THR A 4 -3.00 -35.01 -21.66
C THR A 4 -2.46 -34.04 -20.62
N SER A 5 -3.08 -34.01 -19.45
CA SER A 5 -2.54 -33.32 -18.28
C SER A 5 -1.25 -34.04 -17.88
N SER A 6 -0.11 -33.38 -18.03
CA SER A 6 1.16 -33.89 -17.49
C SER A 6 1.02 -34.04 -15.97
N PRO A 7 1.43 -35.16 -15.38
CA PRO A 7 1.37 -35.33 -13.94
C PRO A 7 2.27 -34.31 -13.25
N ILE A 8 1.75 -33.66 -12.20
CA ILE A 8 2.54 -32.80 -11.32
C ILE A 8 3.69 -33.67 -10.78
N ASN A 9 4.92 -33.34 -11.14
CA ASN A 9 6.09 -34.06 -10.67
C ASN A 9 6.25 -33.81 -9.15
N SER A 10 5.93 -34.79 -8.33
CA SER A 10 5.93 -34.74 -6.87
C SER A 10 7.31 -34.58 -6.22
N GLN A 11 8.38 -34.47 -7.04
CA GLN A 11 9.77 -34.39 -6.58
C GLN A 11 10.34 -32.94 -6.58
N THR A 12 9.62 -31.94 -7.10
CA THR A 12 10.09 -30.56 -7.03
C THR A 12 9.63 -29.96 -5.70
N PRO A 13 10.56 -29.59 -4.79
CA PRO A 13 10.15 -28.97 -3.52
C PRO A 13 9.35 -27.70 -3.82
N PHE A 14 8.20 -27.53 -3.14
CA PHE A 14 7.42 -26.32 -3.24
C PHE A 14 8.23 -25.15 -2.62
N PRO A 15 8.64 -24.15 -3.41
CA PRO A 15 9.49 -23.08 -2.88
C PRO A 15 8.67 -22.19 -1.94
N ILE A 16 9.14 -22.02 -0.71
CA ILE A 16 8.51 -21.19 0.33
C ILE A 16 9.12 -19.79 0.46
N ASP A 17 10.19 -19.49 -0.28
CA ASP A 17 10.75 -18.13 -0.33
C ASP A 17 9.95 -17.24 -1.30
N LEU A 18 9.87 -15.94 -1.00
CA LEU A 18 9.10 -14.98 -1.79
C LEU A 18 9.69 -14.73 -3.19
N GLY A 19 10.93 -15.07 -3.45
CA GLY A 19 11.62 -14.84 -4.72
C GLY A 19 11.84 -13.35 -5.04
N LEU A 20 11.94 -12.49 -4.02
CA LEU A 20 12.08 -11.04 -4.14
C LEU A 20 13.53 -10.56 -4.18
N LYS A 21 14.49 -11.42 -3.81
CA LYS A 21 15.91 -11.07 -3.74
C LYS A 21 16.42 -10.37 -5.01
N GLY A 22 16.97 -9.16 -4.82
CA GLY A 22 17.53 -8.33 -5.88
C GLY A 22 16.48 -7.67 -6.79
N SER A 23 15.18 -7.79 -6.51
CA SER A 23 14.16 -7.00 -7.20
C SER A 23 14.20 -5.54 -6.75
N HIS A 24 13.96 -4.61 -7.68
CA HIS A 24 13.89 -3.19 -7.37
C HIS A 24 12.47 -2.79 -6.98
N ALA A 25 12.31 -2.33 -5.74
CA ALA A 25 11.05 -1.81 -5.21
C ALA A 25 11.14 -0.30 -5.00
N LEU A 26 10.11 0.44 -5.43
CA LEU A 26 9.94 1.87 -5.13
C LEU A 26 8.71 2.06 -4.24
N VAL A 27 8.89 2.80 -3.14
CA VAL A 27 7.83 3.09 -2.16
C VAL A 27 7.67 4.60 -2.05
N THR A 28 6.52 5.14 -2.47
CA THR A 28 6.17 6.54 -2.19
C THR A 28 5.60 6.66 -0.77
N GLY A 29 5.94 7.73 -0.04
CA GLY A 29 5.58 7.87 1.37
C GLY A 29 6.35 6.91 2.29
N GLY A 30 7.55 6.48 1.87
CA GLY A 30 8.31 5.46 2.57
C GLY A 30 8.89 5.90 3.91
N CYS A 31 8.93 7.20 4.20
CA CYS A 31 9.33 7.74 5.51
C CYS A 31 8.16 7.83 6.50
N GLY A 32 6.93 7.62 6.05
CA GLY A 32 5.73 7.62 6.89
C GLY A 32 5.64 6.41 7.83
N LEU A 33 4.65 6.41 8.74
CA LEU A 33 4.53 5.39 9.80
C LEU A 33 4.37 3.96 9.25
N ILE A 34 3.53 3.77 8.24
CA ILE A 34 3.37 2.47 7.56
C ILE A 34 4.50 2.28 6.54
N GLY A 35 4.89 3.35 5.83
CA GLY A 35 5.92 3.30 4.79
C GLY A 35 7.27 2.78 5.29
N LYS A 36 7.71 3.19 6.48
CA LYS A 36 8.93 2.67 7.12
C LYS A 36 8.88 1.16 7.31
N VAL A 37 7.77 0.64 7.78
CA VAL A 37 7.60 -0.80 8.02
C VAL A 37 7.61 -1.58 6.71
N VAL A 38 6.96 -1.04 5.66
CA VAL A 38 6.95 -1.63 4.31
C VAL A 38 8.36 -1.63 3.71
N ALA A 39 9.09 -0.51 3.78
CA ALA A 39 10.45 -0.41 3.27
C ALA A 39 11.41 -1.38 4.00
N HIS A 40 11.34 -1.47 5.32
CA HIS A 40 12.11 -2.45 6.08
C HIS A 40 11.76 -3.90 5.72
N ALA A 41 10.49 -4.20 5.50
CA ALA A 41 10.07 -5.53 5.09
C ALA A 41 10.61 -5.91 3.68
N LEU A 42 10.61 -4.97 2.74
CA LEU A 42 11.21 -5.17 1.41
C LEU A 42 12.73 -5.35 1.49
N LEU A 43 13.43 -4.57 2.32
CA LEU A 43 14.87 -4.75 2.57
C LEU A 43 15.16 -6.11 3.20
N ALA A 44 14.36 -6.54 4.19
CA ALA A 44 14.47 -7.86 4.81
C ALA A 44 14.20 -9.01 3.82
N ALA A 45 13.42 -8.75 2.76
CA ALA A 45 13.23 -9.67 1.63
C ALA A 45 14.34 -9.55 0.55
N GLU A 46 15.45 -8.88 0.87
CA GLU A 46 16.63 -8.67 0.03
C GLU A 46 16.33 -7.89 -1.28
N CYS A 47 15.30 -7.01 -1.28
CA CYS A 47 15.07 -6.06 -2.36
C CYS A 47 16.08 -4.90 -2.32
N CYS A 48 16.34 -4.28 -3.49
CA CYS A 48 16.83 -2.91 -3.56
C CYS A 48 15.63 -1.97 -3.42
N VAL A 49 15.68 -0.98 -2.53
CA VAL A 49 14.51 -0.16 -2.19
C VAL A 49 14.78 1.31 -2.48
N SER A 50 14.01 1.88 -3.39
CA SER A 50 13.93 3.32 -3.61
C SER A 50 12.79 3.91 -2.78
N ILE A 51 13.11 4.90 -1.97
CA ILE A 51 12.18 5.57 -1.07
C ILE A 51 11.95 6.98 -1.63
N VAL A 52 10.71 7.31 -1.93
CA VAL A 52 10.29 8.64 -2.39
C VAL A 52 9.39 9.26 -1.33
N ASP A 53 9.80 10.39 -0.78
CA ASP A 53 9.04 11.10 0.26
C ASP A 53 9.25 12.61 0.16
N ILE A 54 8.34 13.40 0.72
CA ILE A 54 8.44 14.86 0.74
C ILE A 54 9.31 15.37 1.89
N THR A 55 9.59 14.55 2.92
CA THR A 55 10.36 14.97 4.09
C THR A 55 11.84 15.14 3.78
N ASP A 56 12.51 16.05 4.47
CA ASP A 56 13.99 16.15 4.44
C ASP A 56 14.65 15.16 5.40
N ASP A 57 13.91 14.64 6.38
CA ASP A 57 14.38 13.72 7.41
C ASP A 57 14.10 12.25 7.01
N CYS A 58 15.06 11.67 6.30
CA CYS A 58 15.00 10.26 5.92
C CYS A 58 15.46 9.37 7.08
N PRO A 59 14.60 8.47 7.59
CA PRO A 59 14.95 7.62 8.72
C PRO A 59 15.84 6.41 8.37
N PHE A 60 16.23 6.28 7.10
CA PHE A 60 17.04 5.17 6.61
C PHE A 60 18.50 5.58 6.43
N ASP A 61 19.41 4.64 6.64
CA ASP A 61 20.84 4.84 6.34
C ASP A 61 21.04 4.96 4.82
N GLN A 62 21.26 6.18 4.36
CA GLN A 62 21.48 6.46 2.92
C GLN A 62 22.83 5.94 2.40
N GLN A 63 23.70 5.42 3.26
CA GLN A 63 24.94 4.73 2.86
C GLN A 63 24.72 3.25 2.58
N ASP A 64 23.56 2.68 2.95
CA ASP A 64 23.21 1.30 2.59
C ASP A 64 23.14 1.18 1.06
N ALA A 65 23.90 0.22 0.54
CA ALA A 65 23.98 -0.02 -0.91
C ALA A 65 22.63 -0.40 -1.53
N ASN A 66 21.69 -0.90 -0.74
CA ASN A 66 20.36 -1.32 -1.17
C ASN A 66 19.29 -0.24 -1.02
N ILE A 67 19.65 0.96 -0.56
CA ILE A 67 18.72 2.06 -0.38
C ILE A 67 19.04 3.21 -1.35
N CYS A 68 18.00 3.77 -1.95
CA CYS A 68 18.02 5.02 -2.69
C CYS A 68 16.92 5.92 -2.14
N TYR A 69 17.28 7.02 -1.51
CA TYR A 69 16.31 8.02 -1.05
C TYR A 69 16.25 9.18 -2.02
N VAL A 70 15.05 9.54 -2.44
CA VAL A 70 14.82 10.72 -3.28
C VAL A 70 13.70 11.55 -2.66
N ARG A 71 14.03 12.80 -2.31
CA ARG A 71 13.02 13.76 -1.88
C ARG A 71 12.20 14.22 -3.06
N ALA A 72 10.89 13.97 -3.04
CA ALA A 72 9.98 14.45 -4.07
C ALA A 72 8.54 14.57 -3.54
N ASP A 73 7.83 15.59 -4.03
CA ASP A 73 6.39 15.72 -3.87
C ASP A 73 5.69 14.94 -4.99
N ILE A 74 4.84 13.97 -4.61
CA ILE A 74 4.10 13.14 -5.58
C ILE A 74 3.09 13.95 -6.42
N THR A 75 2.80 15.21 -6.03
CA THR A 75 1.93 16.12 -6.78
C THR A 75 2.67 16.91 -7.86
N ASP A 76 4.00 16.86 -7.85
CA ASP A 76 4.86 17.55 -8.79
C ASP A 76 5.40 16.58 -9.86
N ALA A 77 5.00 16.84 -11.11
CA ALA A 77 5.34 15.97 -12.23
C ALA A 77 6.84 15.87 -12.49
N GLU A 78 7.57 17.00 -12.39
CA GLU A 78 9.02 17.06 -12.66
C GLU A 78 9.82 16.36 -11.56
N GLN A 79 9.42 16.56 -10.29
CA GLN A 79 10.05 15.87 -9.17
C GLN A 79 9.82 14.35 -9.24
N MET A 80 8.63 13.91 -9.66
CA MET A 80 8.36 12.50 -9.84
C MET A 80 9.10 11.88 -11.03
N ASP A 81 9.26 12.61 -12.14
CA ASP A 81 10.09 12.16 -13.25
C ASP A 81 11.57 12.04 -12.81
N TYR A 82 12.08 12.99 -12.05
CA TYR A 82 13.41 12.94 -11.46
C TYR A 82 13.57 11.76 -10.49
N ALA A 83 12.61 11.54 -9.60
CA ALA A 83 12.68 10.48 -8.61
C ALA A 83 12.73 9.07 -9.26
N PHE A 84 11.94 8.85 -10.31
CA PHE A 84 12.00 7.58 -11.05
C PHE A 84 13.33 7.42 -11.80
N ALA A 85 13.84 8.51 -12.42
CA ALA A 85 15.13 8.47 -13.11
C ALA A 85 16.30 8.13 -12.18
N GLU A 86 16.39 8.75 -11.00
CA GLU A 86 17.40 8.46 -9.98
C GLU A 86 17.30 7.01 -9.48
N ALA A 87 16.07 6.56 -9.17
CA ALA A 87 15.81 5.19 -8.74
C ALA A 87 16.27 4.17 -9.80
N GLU A 88 15.92 4.40 -11.06
CA GLU A 88 16.30 3.53 -12.19
C GLU A 88 17.79 3.57 -12.50
N GLN A 89 18.43 4.71 -12.35
CA GLN A 89 19.88 4.84 -12.49
C GLN A 89 20.61 4.01 -11.43
N ARG A 90 20.08 3.98 -10.22
CA ARG A 90 20.68 3.27 -9.09
C ARG A 90 20.50 1.76 -9.17
N PHE A 91 19.29 1.25 -9.47
CA PHE A 91 18.94 -0.16 -9.34
C PHE A 91 18.37 -0.80 -10.60
N GLY A 92 18.22 -0.04 -11.69
CA GLY A 92 17.54 -0.50 -12.91
C GLY A 92 16.01 -0.32 -12.80
N PRO A 93 15.24 -0.96 -13.71
CA PRO A 93 13.80 -0.76 -13.80
C PRO A 93 13.07 -1.00 -12.48
N VAL A 94 12.07 -0.17 -12.17
CA VAL A 94 11.23 -0.34 -10.99
C VAL A 94 10.27 -1.51 -11.23
N GLU A 95 10.58 -2.68 -10.69
CA GLU A 95 9.73 -3.87 -10.80
C GLU A 95 8.49 -3.74 -9.90
N ILE A 96 8.71 -3.45 -8.61
CA ILE A 96 7.68 -3.35 -7.58
C ILE A 96 7.47 -1.87 -7.28
N CYS A 97 6.24 -1.38 -7.43
CA CYS A 97 5.91 -0.01 -7.04
C CYS A 97 4.79 -0.02 -6.00
N VAL A 98 5.03 0.61 -4.85
CA VAL A 98 4.05 0.75 -3.77
C VAL A 98 3.64 2.21 -3.69
N ALA A 99 2.44 2.53 -4.18
CA ALA A 99 1.85 3.87 -4.11
C ALA A 99 1.19 4.06 -2.73
N LEU A 100 1.98 4.50 -1.74
CA LEU A 100 1.56 4.60 -0.34
C LEU A 100 1.44 6.05 0.13
N ALA A 101 2.18 7.00 -0.46
CA ALA A 101 2.11 8.41 -0.09
C ALA A 101 0.67 8.94 -0.14
N SER A 102 0.23 9.54 0.95
CA SER A 102 -1.09 10.17 1.05
C SER A 102 -1.16 11.08 2.28
N LEU A 103 -2.07 12.04 2.24
CA LEU A 103 -2.53 12.71 3.46
C LEU A 103 -3.45 11.74 4.19
N ASP A 104 -3.14 11.40 5.44
CA ASP A 104 -3.98 10.54 6.26
C ASP A 104 -5.00 11.34 7.08
N LEU A 105 -5.92 10.63 7.74
CA LEU A 105 -7.00 11.24 8.51
C LEU A 105 -6.49 12.14 9.64
N SER A 106 -5.36 11.81 10.23
CA SER A 106 -4.82 12.49 11.42
C SER A 106 -4.21 13.87 11.14
N VAL A 107 -3.83 14.14 9.88
CA VAL A 107 -3.28 15.44 9.47
C VAL A 107 -4.33 16.33 8.80
N LEU A 108 -5.56 15.82 8.61
CA LEU A 108 -6.64 16.55 7.98
C LEU A 108 -7.55 17.21 9.01
N GLN A 109 -8.00 18.43 8.72
CA GLN A 109 -9.00 19.08 9.53
C GLN A 109 -10.35 18.36 9.37
N GLN A 110 -10.93 17.92 10.48
CA GLN A 110 -12.25 17.31 10.50
C GLN A 110 -13.34 18.37 10.39
N SER A 111 -14.37 18.09 9.59
CA SER A 111 -15.60 18.89 9.53
C SER A 111 -16.74 18.14 10.21
N GLU A 112 -17.61 18.84 10.94
CA GLU A 112 -18.76 18.19 11.59
C GLU A 112 -19.75 17.63 10.56
N SER A 113 -19.86 18.29 9.42
CA SER A 113 -20.73 17.92 8.30
C SER A 113 -20.01 18.14 6.97
N LEU A 114 -20.39 17.38 5.95
CA LEU A 114 -19.97 17.65 4.57
C LEU A 114 -20.40 19.04 4.10
N ALA A 115 -21.49 19.58 4.65
CA ALA A 115 -21.94 20.94 4.35
C ALA A 115 -20.92 22.03 4.77
N ASP A 116 -20.08 21.73 5.76
CA ASP A 116 -19.09 22.65 6.32
C ASP A 116 -17.68 22.41 5.80
N MET A 117 -17.51 21.45 4.89
CA MET A 117 -16.20 21.12 4.34
C MET A 117 -15.68 22.25 3.46
N ASP A 118 -14.47 22.73 3.76
CA ASP A 118 -13.78 23.70 2.91
C ASP A 118 -13.41 23.07 1.55
N PRO A 119 -13.85 23.65 0.42
CA PRO A 119 -13.49 23.18 -0.91
C PRO A 119 -11.97 23.11 -1.16
N LYS A 120 -11.15 23.94 -0.52
CA LYS A 120 -9.68 23.90 -0.63
C LYS A 120 -9.13 22.65 0.05
N THR A 121 -9.68 22.24 1.19
CA THR A 121 -9.31 20.98 1.84
C THR A 121 -9.67 19.79 0.96
N TRP A 122 -10.86 19.80 0.34
CA TRP A 122 -11.26 18.79 -0.64
C TRP A 122 -10.25 18.70 -1.77
N GLN A 123 -9.93 19.84 -2.42
CA GLN A 123 -9.01 19.88 -3.55
C GLN A 123 -7.61 19.37 -3.15
N ARG A 124 -7.07 19.83 -2.02
CA ARG A 124 -5.76 19.39 -1.52
C ARG A 124 -5.69 17.89 -1.31
N VAL A 125 -6.74 17.29 -0.74
CA VAL A 125 -6.79 15.84 -0.53
C VAL A 125 -6.80 15.11 -1.87
N PHE A 126 -7.55 15.58 -2.85
CA PHE A 126 -7.59 15.00 -4.19
C PHE A 126 -6.25 15.16 -4.91
N ASP A 127 -5.62 16.32 -4.81
CA ASP A 127 -4.31 16.56 -5.44
C ASP A 127 -3.26 15.56 -4.93
N VAL A 128 -3.20 15.31 -3.62
CA VAL A 128 -2.24 14.36 -3.06
C VAL A 128 -2.71 12.92 -3.24
N ASN A 129 -3.90 12.58 -2.74
CA ASN A 129 -4.31 11.18 -2.60
C ASN A 129 -4.79 10.55 -3.92
N VAL A 130 -5.26 11.35 -4.86
CA VAL A 130 -5.74 10.87 -6.16
C VAL A 130 -4.74 11.19 -7.26
N ASN A 131 -4.44 12.47 -7.49
CA ASN A 131 -3.55 12.88 -8.58
C ASN A 131 -2.11 12.41 -8.36
N GLY A 132 -1.60 12.50 -7.12
CA GLY A 132 -0.27 12.00 -6.77
C GLY A 132 -0.15 10.48 -6.91
N THR A 133 -1.19 9.72 -6.49
CA THR A 133 -1.24 8.27 -6.72
C THR A 133 -1.29 7.94 -8.21
N PHE A 134 -2.11 8.65 -8.98
CA PHE A 134 -2.16 8.50 -10.45
C PHE A 134 -0.78 8.76 -11.07
N MET A 135 -0.10 9.85 -10.69
CA MET A 135 1.23 10.16 -11.22
C MET A 135 2.25 9.06 -10.89
N THR A 136 2.24 8.53 -9.67
CA THR A 136 3.08 7.38 -9.29
C THR A 136 2.81 6.17 -10.20
N CYS A 137 1.55 5.81 -10.39
CA CYS A 137 1.16 4.71 -11.27
C CYS A 137 1.57 4.94 -12.74
N GLN A 138 1.40 6.16 -13.24
CA GLN A 138 1.76 6.52 -14.61
C GLN A 138 3.27 6.42 -14.85
N ARG A 139 4.11 6.86 -13.89
CA ARG A 139 5.58 6.76 -14.00
C ARG A 139 6.01 5.30 -13.99
N TRP A 140 5.43 4.50 -13.11
CA TRP A 140 5.69 3.06 -13.10
C TRP A 140 5.33 2.40 -14.45
N LEU A 141 4.17 2.68 -15.03
CA LEU A 141 3.80 2.15 -16.34
C LEU A 141 4.77 2.58 -17.44
N ARG A 142 5.24 3.83 -17.43
CA ARG A 142 6.27 4.33 -18.37
C ARG A 142 7.59 3.59 -18.20
N SER A 143 8.03 3.38 -16.96
CA SER A 143 9.23 2.61 -16.60
C SER A 143 9.15 1.19 -17.17
N ILE A 144 8.07 0.47 -16.88
CA ILE A 144 7.88 -0.91 -17.35
C ILE A 144 7.80 -0.98 -18.88
N ARG A 145 7.07 -0.07 -19.52
CA ARG A 145 7.01 0.00 -21.00
C ARG A 145 8.38 0.18 -21.61
N THR A 146 9.19 1.09 -21.07
CA THR A 146 10.56 1.33 -21.55
C THR A 146 11.45 0.12 -21.30
N ALA A 147 11.37 -0.50 -20.12
CA ALA A 147 12.15 -1.69 -19.80
C ALA A 147 11.74 -2.90 -20.66
N ALA A 148 10.46 -3.09 -20.93
CA ALA A 148 9.97 -4.18 -21.78
C ALA A 148 10.41 -4.06 -23.25
N SER A 149 10.68 -2.83 -23.71
CA SER A 149 11.16 -2.57 -25.07
C SER A 149 12.67 -2.84 -25.25
N ASP A 150 13.42 -3.04 -24.17
CA ASP A 150 14.85 -3.32 -24.17
C ASP A 150 15.08 -4.78 -23.72
N PRO A 151 15.59 -5.69 -24.59
CA PRO A 151 15.76 -7.10 -24.24
C PRO A 151 16.65 -7.34 -23.00
N GLN A 152 17.66 -6.50 -22.77
CA GLN A 152 18.54 -6.64 -21.59
C GLN A 152 17.82 -6.27 -20.30
N LYS A 153 17.00 -5.19 -20.33
CA LYS A 153 16.20 -4.75 -19.20
C LYS A 153 15.03 -5.71 -18.96
N ALA A 154 14.36 -6.14 -20.02
CA ALA A 154 13.23 -7.07 -19.95
C ALA A 154 13.62 -8.40 -19.29
N SER A 155 14.84 -8.91 -19.53
CA SER A 155 15.34 -10.14 -18.91
C SER A 155 15.53 -10.06 -17.39
N ARG A 156 15.56 -8.84 -16.82
CA ARG A 156 15.68 -8.60 -15.37
C ARG A 156 14.33 -8.50 -14.68
N LEU A 157 13.25 -8.27 -15.43
CA LEU A 157 11.90 -8.10 -14.88
C LEU A 157 11.34 -9.44 -14.37
N ARG A 158 11.16 -9.58 -13.06
CA ARG A 158 10.68 -10.81 -12.41
C ARG A 158 9.42 -10.62 -11.58
N ASN A 159 9.35 -9.53 -10.82
CA ASN A 159 8.29 -9.26 -9.86
C ASN A 159 7.53 -7.97 -10.21
N VAL A 160 7.07 -7.87 -11.48
CA VAL A 160 6.44 -6.63 -12.00
C VAL A 160 5.05 -6.44 -11.41
N THR A 161 4.93 -5.49 -10.46
CA THR A 161 3.67 -5.24 -9.78
C THR A 161 3.53 -3.80 -9.30
N MET A 162 2.31 -3.27 -9.42
CA MET A 162 1.84 -2.06 -8.75
C MET A 162 0.95 -2.44 -7.59
N ILE A 163 1.20 -1.85 -6.42
CA ILE A 163 0.39 -2.02 -5.21
C ILE A 163 -0.08 -0.65 -4.75
N ILE A 164 -1.38 -0.38 -4.87
CA ILE A 164 -2.00 0.87 -4.42
C ILE A 164 -2.41 0.71 -2.97
N VAL A 165 -2.05 1.67 -2.11
CA VAL A 165 -2.49 1.67 -0.72
C VAL A 165 -3.75 2.53 -0.58
N GLY A 166 -4.88 1.84 -0.52
CA GLY A 166 -6.19 2.39 -0.24
C GLY A 166 -6.45 2.57 1.25
N SER A 167 -7.70 2.37 1.65
CA SER A 167 -8.17 2.40 3.04
C SER A 167 -9.55 1.74 3.14
N GLU A 168 -9.91 1.20 4.28
CA GLU A 168 -11.29 0.80 4.58
C GLU A 168 -12.27 1.96 4.40
N SER A 169 -11.81 3.20 4.67
CA SER A 169 -12.59 4.42 4.49
C SER A 169 -13.11 4.61 3.07
N GLY A 170 -12.39 4.09 2.06
CA GLY A 170 -12.85 4.11 0.67
C GLY A 170 -14.01 3.14 0.39
N ARG A 171 -14.31 2.22 1.33
CA ARG A 171 -15.45 1.29 1.28
C ARG A 171 -16.60 1.74 2.17
N PHE A 172 -16.29 2.15 3.41
CA PHE A 172 -17.31 2.43 4.42
C PHE A 172 -17.64 3.92 4.54
N GLY A 173 -16.79 4.81 3.99
CA GLY A 173 -16.87 6.24 4.22
C GLY A 173 -16.36 6.65 5.59
N VAL A 174 -16.15 7.95 5.79
CA VAL A 174 -15.86 8.57 7.08
C VAL A 174 -16.64 9.88 7.15
N ARG A 175 -17.57 9.99 8.09
CA ARG A 175 -18.51 11.09 8.19
C ARG A 175 -17.82 12.47 8.22
N THR A 176 -16.71 12.59 8.93
CA THR A 176 -15.99 13.87 9.12
C THR A 176 -14.90 14.13 8.06
N MET A 177 -14.67 13.19 7.14
CA MET A 177 -13.52 13.16 6.24
C MET A 177 -13.90 12.70 4.82
N ALA A 178 -14.96 13.30 4.26
CA ALA A 178 -15.51 12.89 2.96
C ALA A 178 -14.48 12.93 1.82
N ALA A 179 -13.58 13.94 1.77
CA ALA A 179 -12.56 14.04 0.74
C ALA A 179 -11.59 12.86 0.78
N TYR A 180 -11.16 12.44 1.98
CA TYR A 180 -10.29 11.29 2.15
C TYR A 180 -10.97 9.99 1.68
N ALA A 181 -12.19 9.75 2.16
CA ALA A 181 -12.97 8.55 1.81
C ALA A 181 -13.22 8.48 0.29
N ALA A 182 -13.64 9.58 -0.33
CA ALA A 182 -13.87 9.67 -1.77
C ALA A 182 -12.56 9.45 -2.56
N GLY A 183 -11.45 10.06 -2.14
CA GLY A 183 -10.14 9.89 -2.76
C GLY A 183 -9.64 8.45 -2.69
N LYS A 184 -9.74 7.80 -1.52
CA LYS A 184 -9.35 6.39 -1.36
C LYS A 184 -10.26 5.45 -2.17
N SER A 185 -11.57 5.73 -2.26
CA SER A 185 -12.47 5.00 -3.14
C SER A 185 -12.07 5.12 -4.61
N ALA A 186 -11.70 6.32 -5.07
CA ALA A 186 -11.30 6.56 -6.46
C ALA A 186 -10.07 5.72 -6.84
N VAL A 187 -9.03 5.69 -6.00
CA VAL A 187 -7.78 4.99 -6.33
C VAL A 187 -7.87 3.48 -6.15
N GLN A 188 -8.60 2.98 -5.15
CA GLN A 188 -8.71 1.55 -4.86
C GLN A 188 -9.81 0.82 -5.65
N GLN A 189 -10.61 1.55 -6.44
CA GLN A 189 -11.64 1.00 -7.31
C GLN A 189 -11.38 1.42 -8.76
N GLY A 190 -11.72 2.64 -9.16
CA GLY A 190 -11.65 3.08 -10.55
C GLY A 190 -10.24 2.99 -11.14
N LEU A 191 -9.25 3.59 -10.44
CA LEU A 191 -7.86 3.57 -10.91
C LEU A 191 -7.28 2.15 -10.89
N LEU A 192 -7.50 1.38 -9.83
CA LEU A 192 -7.06 -0.01 -9.72
C LEU A 192 -7.52 -0.85 -10.93
N HIS A 193 -8.81 -0.86 -11.21
CA HIS A 193 -9.36 -1.71 -12.28
C HIS A 193 -8.89 -1.27 -13.66
N THR A 194 -8.82 0.04 -13.92
CA THR A 194 -8.29 0.55 -15.20
C THR A 194 -6.82 0.15 -15.39
N LEU A 195 -5.99 0.30 -14.36
CA LEU A 195 -4.58 -0.11 -14.43
C LEU A 195 -4.41 -1.62 -14.58
N ALA A 196 -5.28 -2.42 -13.96
CA ALA A 196 -5.26 -3.87 -14.10
C ALA A 196 -5.55 -4.32 -15.53
N GLU A 197 -6.36 -3.59 -16.29
CA GLU A 197 -6.57 -3.88 -17.70
C GLU A 197 -5.42 -3.38 -18.59
N ASP A 198 -4.75 -2.29 -18.22
CA ASP A 198 -3.77 -1.61 -19.06
C ASP A 198 -2.34 -2.17 -18.88
N ALA A 199 -1.91 -2.44 -17.65
CA ALA A 199 -0.55 -2.88 -17.36
C ALA A 199 -0.12 -4.16 -18.12
N PRO A 200 -0.93 -5.22 -18.23
CA PRO A 200 -0.56 -6.42 -19.00
C PRO A 200 -0.40 -6.19 -20.48
N ARG A 201 -0.95 -5.11 -21.05
CA ARG A 201 -0.75 -4.72 -22.46
C ARG A 201 0.64 -4.16 -22.70
N LEU A 202 1.28 -3.63 -21.68
CA LEU A 202 2.66 -3.10 -21.74
C LEU A 202 3.69 -4.19 -21.39
N TYR A 203 3.37 -5.05 -20.43
CA TYR A 203 4.18 -6.21 -20.06
C TYR A 203 3.26 -7.32 -19.52
N SER A 204 3.20 -8.45 -20.22
CA SER A 204 2.19 -9.49 -20.01
C SER A 204 2.15 -10.10 -18.60
N ALA A 205 3.26 -10.05 -17.86
CA ALA A 205 3.34 -10.53 -16.49
C ALA A 205 3.13 -9.42 -15.44
N ALA A 206 2.81 -8.17 -15.87
CA ALA A 206 2.55 -7.08 -14.95
C ALA A 206 1.23 -7.32 -14.19
N ARG A 207 1.28 -7.09 -12.88
CA ARG A 207 0.11 -7.19 -11.98
C ARG A 207 -0.17 -5.86 -11.31
N VAL A 208 -1.42 -5.60 -11.02
CA VAL A 208 -1.87 -4.43 -10.28
C VAL A 208 -2.86 -4.89 -9.23
N ASN A 209 -2.63 -4.54 -7.97
CA ASN A 209 -3.53 -4.83 -6.86
C ASN A 209 -3.58 -3.62 -5.92
N ALA A 210 -4.55 -3.62 -5.03
CA ALA A 210 -4.62 -2.65 -3.95
C ALA A 210 -4.75 -3.36 -2.60
N VAL A 211 -4.29 -2.70 -1.55
CA VAL A 211 -4.54 -3.07 -0.16
C VAL A 211 -5.35 -1.97 0.51
N ALA A 212 -6.30 -2.35 1.37
CA ALA A 212 -7.14 -1.41 2.12
C ALA A 212 -6.99 -1.67 3.62
N PRO A 213 -6.01 -1.02 4.28
CA PRO A 213 -5.86 -1.13 5.72
C PRO A 213 -7.08 -0.56 6.47
N GLY A 214 -7.42 -1.20 7.58
CA GLY A 214 -8.30 -0.66 8.62
C GLY A 214 -7.54 0.27 9.58
N PRO A 215 -8.02 0.44 10.81
CA PRO A 215 -7.26 1.13 11.86
C PRO A 215 -5.95 0.40 12.12
N VAL A 216 -4.82 1.06 11.87
CA VAL A 216 -3.49 0.46 12.02
C VAL A 216 -2.87 0.93 13.34
N ALA A 217 -2.31 0.01 14.14
CA ALA A 217 -1.65 0.27 15.41
C ALA A 217 -0.30 0.99 15.20
N THR A 218 -0.35 2.22 14.72
CA THR A 218 0.80 3.10 14.58
C THR A 218 1.03 3.91 15.85
N GLU A 219 2.21 4.48 15.99
CA GLU A 219 2.53 5.41 17.10
C GLU A 219 1.50 6.53 17.19
N ARG A 220 1.07 7.09 16.06
CA ARG A 220 0.05 8.14 16.00
C ARG A 220 -1.32 7.64 16.47
N PHE A 221 -1.73 6.43 16.10
CA PHE A 221 -2.99 5.84 16.57
C PHE A 221 -2.99 5.71 18.10
N GLU A 222 -1.86 5.33 18.70
CA GLU A 222 -1.72 5.25 20.15
C GLU A 222 -1.70 6.66 20.81
N GLU A 223 -1.16 7.68 20.13
CA GLU A 223 -1.26 9.07 20.58
C GLU A 223 -2.71 9.58 20.56
N GLU A 224 -3.44 9.30 19.49
CA GLU A 224 -4.86 9.65 19.36
C GLU A 224 -5.70 8.93 20.42
N ARG A 225 -5.43 7.65 20.65
CA ARG A 225 -6.06 6.88 21.74
C ARG A 225 -5.81 7.51 23.12
N ARG A 226 -4.58 7.93 23.41
CA ARG A 226 -4.26 8.63 24.65
C ARG A 226 -4.96 9.98 24.77
N ARG A 227 -5.09 10.69 23.65
CA ARG A 227 -5.71 12.02 23.59
C ARG A 227 -7.23 11.99 23.68
N TYR A 228 -7.87 11.06 22.97
CA TYR A 228 -9.33 11.01 22.83
C TYR A 228 -9.99 9.91 23.67
N GLY A 229 -9.19 9.05 24.34
CA GLY A 229 -9.65 8.06 25.30
C GLY A 229 -10.33 6.83 24.71
N ASP A 230 -10.98 6.06 25.61
CA ASP A 230 -11.57 4.77 25.29
C ASP A 230 -12.73 4.85 24.30
N GLU A 231 -13.45 6.00 24.24
CA GLU A 231 -14.53 6.20 23.28
C GLU A 231 -14.01 6.22 21.84
N PHE A 232 -12.89 6.87 21.60
CA PHE A 232 -12.22 6.85 20.29
C PHE A 232 -11.80 5.43 19.93
N TYR A 233 -11.11 4.73 20.84
CA TYR A 233 -10.65 3.39 20.62
C TYR A 233 -11.81 2.41 20.32
N TYR A 234 -12.92 2.53 21.06
CA TYR A 234 -14.12 1.74 20.82
C TYR A 234 -14.67 1.95 19.41
N ARG A 235 -14.85 3.21 18.99
CA ARG A 235 -15.44 3.54 17.69
C ARG A 235 -14.55 3.13 16.53
N GLU A 236 -13.25 3.34 16.64
CA GLU A 236 -12.32 3.11 15.54
C GLU A 236 -12.03 1.62 15.32
N CYS A 237 -11.82 0.85 16.37
CA CYS A 237 -11.34 -0.51 16.22
C CYS A 237 -12.03 -1.60 17.06
N GLN A 238 -13.10 -1.28 17.80
CA GLN A 238 -13.81 -2.31 18.58
C GLN A 238 -15.24 -2.52 18.09
N ALA A 239 -16.02 -1.44 17.96
CA ALA A 239 -17.45 -1.52 17.68
C ALA A 239 -17.78 -2.32 16.42
N THR A 240 -16.96 -2.21 15.38
CA THR A 240 -17.21 -2.79 14.05
C THR A 240 -16.16 -3.81 13.60
N VAL A 241 -15.16 -4.10 14.42
CA VAL A 241 -14.05 -5.02 14.10
C VAL A 241 -14.16 -6.30 14.96
N PRO A 242 -14.34 -7.49 14.36
CA PRO A 242 -14.55 -8.73 15.11
C PRO A 242 -13.48 -9.05 16.17
N PRO A 243 -12.16 -8.92 15.90
CA PRO A 243 -11.12 -9.08 16.92
C PRO A 243 -11.10 -7.98 17.98
N ALA A 244 -11.81 -6.86 17.79
CA ALA A 244 -11.86 -5.69 18.68
C ALA A 244 -10.48 -5.06 18.96
N LYS A 245 -9.62 -5.03 17.98
CA LYS A 245 -8.27 -4.45 18.04
C LYS A 245 -7.81 -3.92 16.67
N PRO A 246 -6.90 -2.94 16.64
CA PRO A 246 -6.34 -2.42 15.39
C PRO A 246 -5.43 -3.48 14.73
N VAL A 247 -5.11 -3.25 13.46
CA VAL A 247 -4.23 -4.09 12.65
C VAL A 247 -2.76 -3.70 12.92
N PRO A 248 -1.86 -4.66 13.16
CA PRO A 248 -0.42 -4.38 13.21
C PRO A 248 0.08 -3.83 11.85
N PRO A 249 0.95 -2.80 11.82
CA PRO A 249 1.52 -2.30 10.57
C PRO A 249 2.32 -3.37 9.81
N GLU A 250 2.87 -4.36 10.51
CA GLU A 250 3.56 -5.51 9.92
C GLU A 250 2.63 -6.39 9.08
N ASP A 251 1.34 -6.47 9.39
CA ASP A 251 0.39 -7.25 8.60
C ASP A 251 0.10 -6.55 7.26
N VAL A 252 0.13 -5.22 7.23
CA VAL A 252 0.09 -4.44 5.99
C VAL A 252 1.33 -4.74 5.15
N ALA A 253 2.52 -4.69 5.76
CA ALA A 253 3.78 -4.98 5.09
C ALA A 253 3.85 -6.43 4.57
N ARG A 254 3.44 -7.43 5.35
CA ARG A 254 3.37 -8.85 4.93
C ARG A 254 2.45 -9.05 3.73
N THR A 255 1.30 -8.37 3.71
CA THR A 255 0.38 -8.45 2.57
C THR A 255 0.97 -7.80 1.33
N ILE A 256 1.69 -6.69 1.48
CA ILE A 256 2.43 -6.05 0.38
C ILE A 256 3.54 -6.97 -0.14
N LEU A 257 4.31 -7.63 0.74
CA LEU A 257 5.32 -8.63 0.32
C LEU A 257 4.70 -9.80 -0.44
N PHE A 258 3.55 -10.32 0.03
CA PHE A 258 2.81 -11.36 -0.68
C PHE A 258 2.43 -10.89 -2.10
N LEU A 259 1.87 -9.69 -2.23
CA LEU A 259 1.48 -9.12 -3.52
C LEU A 259 2.68 -8.76 -4.41
N ALA A 260 3.82 -8.41 -3.82
CA ALA A 260 5.07 -8.15 -4.54
C ALA A 260 5.60 -9.41 -5.23
N SER A 261 5.46 -10.58 -4.60
CA SER A 261 5.99 -11.83 -5.08
C SER A 261 5.19 -12.40 -6.26
N GLN A 262 5.82 -12.49 -7.43
CA GLN A 262 5.26 -13.21 -8.58
C GLN A 262 5.04 -14.70 -8.25
N ARG A 263 5.92 -15.28 -7.44
CA ARG A 263 5.85 -16.68 -7.03
C ARG A 263 4.62 -17.00 -6.19
N PHE A 264 4.24 -16.09 -5.27
CA PHE A 264 3.14 -16.31 -4.32
C PHE A 264 1.80 -15.76 -4.81
N SER A 265 1.82 -14.70 -5.60
CA SER A 265 0.60 -14.00 -6.02
C SER A 265 0.51 -13.79 -7.54
N GLY A 266 1.18 -14.64 -8.34
CA GLY A 266 1.22 -14.51 -9.80
C GLY A 266 -0.15 -14.50 -10.50
N SER A 267 -1.16 -15.11 -9.87
CA SER A 267 -2.54 -15.11 -10.36
C SER A 267 -3.47 -14.14 -9.59
N VAL A 268 -2.92 -13.34 -8.66
CA VAL A 268 -3.68 -12.30 -7.95
C VAL A 268 -3.49 -10.99 -8.71
N HIS A 269 -4.55 -10.53 -9.36
CA HIS A 269 -4.53 -9.37 -10.24
C HIS A 269 -5.88 -8.64 -10.23
N GLY A 270 -5.87 -7.31 -10.22
CA GLY A 270 -7.07 -6.48 -10.15
C GLY A 270 -7.83 -6.58 -8.83
N GLN A 271 -7.17 -7.04 -7.75
CA GLN A 271 -7.83 -7.29 -6.48
C GLN A 271 -7.59 -6.16 -5.49
N LEU A 272 -8.65 -5.80 -4.75
CA LEU A 272 -8.58 -5.01 -3.53
C LEU A 272 -8.59 -5.96 -2.34
N ILE A 273 -7.50 -5.99 -1.58
CA ILE A 273 -7.35 -6.86 -0.39
C ILE A 273 -7.55 -6.03 0.88
N PRO A 274 -8.64 -6.20 1.61
CA PRO A 274 -8.82 -5.58 2.92
C PRO A 274 -7.83 -6.15 3.93
N ILE A 275 -7.21 -5.26 4.71
CA ILE A 275 -6.37 -5.61 5.86
C ILE A 275 -6.95 -4.86 7.06
N ASP A 276 -8.17 -5.24 7.43
CA ASP A 276 -9.02 -4.52 8.37
C ASP A 276 -9.55 -5.41 9.50
N ALA A 277 -8.94 -6.58 9.65
CA ALA A 277 -9.33 -7.60 10.63
C ALA A 277 -10.82 -7.99 10.53
N GLY A 278 -11.38 -7.96 9.30
CA GLY A 278 -12.77 -8.32 9.04
C GLY A 278 -13.76 -7.23 9.46
N LYS A 279 -13.36 -5.96 9.45
CA LYS A 279 -14.27 -4.84 9.76
C LYS A 279 -15.55 -4.93 8.94
N THR A 280 -16.67 -4.73 9.61
CA THR A 280 -18.01 -4.72 9.02
C THR A 280 -18.59 -3.30 9.05
N GLY A 281 -19.58 -3.00 8.23
CA GLY A 281 -20.34 -1.76 8.35
C GLY A 281 -21.35 -1.75 9.52
N ASN A 282 -21.46 -2.87 10.26
CA ASN A 282 -22.42 -3.06 11.32
C ASN A 282 -21.75 -3.13 12.69
N LEU A 283 -22.52 -2.83 13.73
CA LEU A 283 -22.10 -3.05 15.11
C LEU A 283 -21.84 -4.56 15.34
N VAL A 284 -20.64 -4.88 15.78
CA VAL A 284 -20.23 -6.26 16.15
C VAL A 284 -20.23 -6.42 17.67
N TRP A 285 -19.77 -5.38 18.37
CA TRP A 285 -19.62 -5.41 19.83
C TRP A 285 -20.26 -4.19 20.46
N THR A 286 -21.13 -4.38 21.44
CA THR A 286 -21.49 -3.32 22.41
C THR A 286 -20.38 -3.20 23.45
N LYS A 287 -20.40 -2.10 24.22
CA LYS A 287 -19.43 -1.91 25.31
C LYS A 287 -19.61 -2.95 26.42
N GLU A 288 -20.85 -3.35 26.69
CA GLU A 288 -21.23 -4.35 27.68
C GLU A 288 -20.65 -5.71 27.30
N GLU A 289 -20.86 -6.15 26.06
CA GLU A 289 -20.31 -7.40 25.53
C GLU A 289 -18.78 -7.44 25.56
N LEU A 290 -18.13 -6.31 25.28
CA LEU A 290 -16.67 -6.19 25.37
C LEU A 290 -16.15 -6.34 26.81
N ALA A 291 -16.90 -5.80 27.79
CA ALA A 291 -16.54 -5.92 29.20
C ALA A 291 -16.62 -7.36 29.73
N GLU A 292 -17.52 -8.18 29.17
CA GLU A 292 -17.75 -9.57 29.53
C GLU A 292 -16.84 -10.54 28.74
N ARG A 293 -16.17 -10.04 27.68
CA ARG A 293 -15.34 -10.89 26.82
C ARG A 293 -14.15 -11.49 27.60
N PRO A 294 -13.92 -12.80 27.52
CA PRO A 294 -12.73 -13.41 28.10
C PRO A 294 -11.48 -12.74 27.55
N ARG A 295 -10.63 -12.20 28.44
CA ARG A 295 -9.32 -11.68 28.04
C ARG A 295 -8.48 -12.86 27.57
N THR A 296 -8.30 -13.02 26.28
CA THR A 296 -7.25 -13.91 25.76
C THR A 296 -5.92 -13.35 26.26
N SER A 297 -5.22 -14.15 27.09
CA SER A 297 -3.83 -13.80 27.45
C SER A 297 -3.07 -13.59 26.16
N ASP A 298 -2.49 -12.40 25.99
CA ASP A 298 -1.56 -12.10 24.90
C ASP A 298 -0.43 -13.14 24.94
N ARG A 299 -0.55 -14.16 24.12
CA ARG A 299 0.58 -15.02 23.81
C ARG A 299 1.39 -14.26 22.77
N SER A 300 2.43 -13.60 23.27
CA SER A 300 3.55 -13.00 22.54
C SER A 300 4.18 -13.96 21.51
#